data_1d411ccf029bd4d5bb9f3db915263a57
#
_entry.id   1d411ccf029bd4d5bb9f3db915263a57
#
_cell.length_a   1.000
_cell.length_b   1.000
_cell.length_c   1.000
_cell.angle_alpha   90.00
_cell.angle_beta   90.00
_cell.angle_gamma   90.00
#
_symmetry.space_group_name_H-M   'P 1'
#
loop_
_entity.id
_entity.type
_entity.pdbx_description
1 polymer ?
#
loop_
_entity_poly.entity_id
_entity_poly.type
_entity_poly.pdbx_seq_one_letter_code
_entity_poly.pdbx_strand_id
1 'polypeptide(L)'
;MTKKFRVVIGSDDAGFQYKEILKKQLQSDTNVESVVDVGVDASSKTPYPDVAIAAAQMIADGKADRALLICGTGLGVAISANKVKGIRAATAHDSYSVERLVLSNNAQVLTFGQRVIGIELALRLAKEWLTYHFDESSASAQKVALITEFENKDQ
;
A
#
# COMPACT_ATOMS: atom_id res chain seq x y z
N MET A 1 20.06 2.77 12.60
CA MET A 1 19.59 1.87 11.53
C MET A 1 18.14 2.19 11.20
N THR A 2 17.82 2.23 9.93
CA THR A 2 16.46 2.52 9.48
C THR A 2 15.55 1.33 9.81
N LYS A 3 14.36 1.61 10.30
CA LYS A 3 13.36 0.59 10.61
C LYS A 3 12.97 -0.17 9.33
N LYS A 4 12.92 -1.49 9.42
CA LYS A 4 12.36 -2.33 8.37
C LYS A 4 10.83 -2.34 8.46
N PHE A 5 10.17 -2.59 7.34
CA PHE A 5 8.71 -2.55 7.26
C PHE A 5 8.09 -3.95 7.37
N ARG A 6 7.03 -4.04 8.17
CA ARG A 6 6.12 -5.18 8.14
C ARG A 6 5.09 -4.87 7.07
N VAL A 7 5.10 -5.62 5.97
CA VAL A 7 4.30 -5.35 4.78
C VAL A 7 3.18 -6.36 4.62
N VAL A 8 1.99 -5.88 4.32
CA VAL A 8 0.86 -6.70 3.88
C VAL A 8 0.76 -6.59 2.37
N ILE A 9 0.52 -7.70 1.70
CA ILE A 9 0.24 -7.72 0.27
C ILE A 9 -1.11 -8.40 0.02
N GLY A 10 -1.87 -7.88 -0.93
CA GLY A 10 -3.15 -8.44 -1.30
C GLY A 10 -3.58 -8.04 -2.70
N SER A 11 -4.46 -8.82 -3.28
CA SER A 11 -5.08 -8.55 -4.58
C SER A 11 -6.40 -9.27 -4.70
N ASP A 12 -7.22 -8.85 -5.67
CA ASP A 12 -8.29 -9.70 -6.19
C ASP A 12 -7.72 -10.63 -7.28
N ASP A 13 -8.60 -11.36 -7.98
CA ASP A 13 -8.17 -12.27 -9.06
C ASP A 13 -7.54 -11.53 -10.24
N ALA A 14 -7.95 -10.28 -10.52
CA ALA A 14 -7.37 -9.46 -11.60
C ALA A 14 -5.92 -9.04 -11.31
N GLY A 15 -5.53 -8.94 -10.06
CA GLY A 15 -4.18 -8.57 -9.64
C GLY A 15 -3.32 -9.75 -9.16
N PHE A 16 -3.83 -10.95 -9.20
CA PHE A 16 -3.19 -12.11 -8.58
C PHE A 16 -1.79 -12.41 -9.12
N GLN A 17 -1.59 -12.36 -10.43
CA GLN A 17 -0.27 -12.65 -11.01
C GLN A 17 0.79 -11.67 -10.51
N TYR A 18 0.48 -10.38 -10.52
CA TYR A 18 1.41 -9.35 -10.03
C TYR A 18 1.63 -9.48 -8.52
N LYS A 19 0.58 -9.81 -7.77
CA LYS A 19 0.73 -10.04 -6.33
C LYS A 19 1.76 -11.12 -6.03
N GLU A 20 1.70 -12.25 -6.73
CA GLU A 20 2.63 -13.34 -6.49
C GLU A 20 4.08 -12.98 -6.84
N ILE A 21 4.29 -12.26 -7.95
CA ILE A 21 5.62 -11.81 -8.36
C ILE A 21 6.17 -10.78 -7.36
N LEU A 22 5.36 -9.78 -7.01
CA LEU A 22 5.73 -8.74 -6.07
C LEU A 22 5.99 -9.28 -4.66
N LYS A 23 5.20 -10.26 -4.22
CA LYS A 23 5.40 -10.92 -2.93
C LYS A 23 6.80 -11.52 -2.80
N LYS A 24 7.27 -12.20 -3.82
CA LYS A 24 8.62 -12.78 -3.83
C LYS A 24 9.70 -11.71 -3.70
N GLN A 25 9.55 -10.59 -4.41
CA GLN A 25 10.50 -9.47 -4.29
C GLN A 25 10.47 -8.87 -2.89
N LEU A 26 9.29 -8.65 -2.32
CA LEU A 26 9.17 -8.13 -0.96
C LEU A 26 9.84 -9.03 0.05
N GLN A 27 9.67 -10.35 -0.07
CA GLN A 27 10.27 -11.33 0.84
C GLN A 27 11.78 -11.32 0.82
N SER A 28 12.40 -10.89 -0.27
CA SER A 28 13.86 -10.81 -0.42
C SER A 28 14.43 -9.40 -0.23
N ASP A 29 13.58 -8.40 0.00
CA ASP A 29 14.03 -7.02 0.16
C ASP A 29 14.57 -6.78 1.58
N THR A 30 15.76 -6.17 1.66
CA THR A 30 16.42 -5.92 2.96
C THR A 30 15.69 -4.88 3.82
N ASN A 31 14.79 -4.08 3.24
CA ASN A 31 13.98 -3.11 3.97
C ASN A 31 12.67 -3.72 4.52
N VAL A 32 12.43 -5.00 4.25
CA VAL A 32 11.21 -5.70 4.68
C VAL A 32 11.54 -6.65 5.83
N GLU A 33 10.80 -6.52 6.93
CA GLU A 33 10.91 -7.39 8.09
C GLU A 33 10.05 -8.65 7.91
N SER A 34 8.83 -8.47 7.42
CA SER A 34 7.87 -9.56 7.22
C SER A 34 6.88 -9.22 6.12
N VAL A 35 6.34 -10.26 5.50
CA VAL A 35 5.29 -10.14 4.47
C VAL A 35 4.11 -11.03 4.87
N VAL A 36 2.92 -10.44 4.94
CA VAL A 36 1.67 -11.17 5.17
C VAL A 36 0.81 -11.03 3.92
N ASP A 37 0.38 -12.16 3.38
CA ASP A 37 -0.51 -12.20 2.20
C ASP A 37 -1.95 -12.39 2.68
N VAL A 38 -2.80 -11.41 2.41
CA VAL A 38 -4.22 -11.45 2.80
C VAL A 38 -5.14 -11.96 1.68
N GLY A 39 -4.57 -12.48 0.61
CA GLY A 39 -5.29 -13.08 -0.51
C GLY A 39 -5.24 -12.19 -1.74
N VAL A 40 -5.81 -12.65 -2.86
CA VAL A 40 -6.42 -13.97 -3.02
C VAL A 40 -5.36 -15.04 -3.31
N ASP A 41 -5.72 -16.29 -3.21
CA ASP A 41 -4.93 -17.40 -3.74
C ASP A 41 -5.44 -17.83 -5.13
N ALA A 42 -4.83 -18.85 -5.72
CA ALA A 42 -5.15 -19.29 -7.08
C ALA A 42 -6.59 -19.81 -7.23
N SER A 43 -7.27 -20.18 -6.13
CA SER A 43 -8.60 -20.76 -6.14
C SER A 43 -9.70 -19.83 -5.63
N SER A 44 -9.34 -18.67 -5.06
CA SER A 44 -10.30 -17.75 -4.47
C SER A 44 -10.61 -16.56 -5.37
N LYS A 45 -11.84 -16.05 -5.23
CA LYS A 45 -12.33 -14.89 -5.99
C LYS A 45 -12.92 -13.85 -5.04
N THR A 46 -12.25 -13.61 -3.94
CA THR A 46 -12.68 -12.59 -2.97
C THR A 46 -12.68 -11.21 -3.65
N PRO A 47 -13.78 -10.45 -3.54
CA PRO A 47 -13.85 -9.11 -4.12
C PRO A 47 -12.78 -8.18 -3.58
N TYR A 48 -12.30 -7.26 -4.42
CA TYR A 48 -11.20 -6.37 -4.06
C TYR A 48 -11.46 -5.56 -2.76
N PRO A 49 -12.68 -5.10 -2.44
CA PRO A 49 -12.89 -4.34 -1.22
C PRO A 49 -12.57 -5.12 0.05
N ASP A 50 -12.94 -6.40 0.09
CA ASP A 50 -12.70 -7.23 1.27
C ASP A 50 -11.20 -7.42 1.52
N VAL A 51 -10.44 -7.64 0.45
CA VAL A 51 -8.98 -7.78 0.53
C VAL A 51 -8.33 -6.48 0.99
N ALA A 52 -8.73 -5.37 0.38
CA ALA A 52 -8.15 -4.06 0.68
C ALA A 52 -8.46 -3.62 2.12
N ILE A 53 -9.70 -3.83 2.58
CA ILE A 53 -10.11 -3.49 3.95
C ILE A 53 -9.35 -4.36 4.95
N ALA A 54 -9.20 -5.67 4.68
CA ALA A 54 -8.45 -6.56 5.56
C ALA A 54 -6.98 -6.10 5.72
N ALA A 55 -6.33 -5.73 4.62
CA ALA A 55 -4.95 -5.21 4.66
C ALA A 55 -4.86 -3.89 5.43
N ALA A 56 -5.75 -2.95 5.13
CA ALA A 56 -5.78 -1.64 5.79
C ALA A 56 -6.05 -1.79 7.29
N GLN A 57 -6.93 -2.71 7.67
CA GLN A 57 -7.26 -2.96 9.08
C GLN A 57 -6.04 -3.48 9.85
N MET A 58 -5.20 -4.29 9.22
CA MET A 58 -3.96 -4.75 9.86
C MET A 58 -3.04 -3.57 10.21
N ILE A 59 -2.96 -2.58 9.33
CA ILE A 59 -2.17 -1.37 9.61
C ILE A 59 -2.82 -0.56 10.74
N ALA A 60 -4.12 -0.35 10.69
CA ALA A 60 -4.86 0.40 11.70
C ALA A 60 -4.73 -0.25 13.09
N ASP A 61 -4.66 -1.59 13.15
CA ASP A 61 -4.51 -2.36 14.39
C ASP A 61 -3.05 -2.46 14.87
N GLY A 62 -2.10 -1.83 14.18
CA GLY A 62 -0.69 -1.86 14.55
C GLY A 62 0.02 -3.18 14.24
N LYS A 63 -0.58 -4.05 13.43
CA LYS A 63 -0.03 -5.35 13.06
C LYS A 63 0.87 -5.31 11.82
N ALA A 64 0.82 -4.22 11.07
CA ALA A 64 1.64 -3.98 9.89
C ALA A 64 1.92 -2.49 9.76
N ASP A 65 2.92 -2.14 8.95
CA ASP A 65 3.33 -0.76 8.73
C ASP A 65 2.87 -0.24 7.38
N ARG A 66 2.90 -1.09 6.35
CA ARG A 66 2.56 -0.73 4.97
C ARG A 66 1.81 -1.85 4.28
N ALA A 67 1.08 -1.50 3.22
CA ALA A 67 0.43 -2.48 2.37
C ALA A 67 0.67 -2.16 0.89
N LEU A 68 0.83 -3.21 0.10
CA LEU A 68 0.87 -3.16 -1.36
C LEU A 68 -0.34 -3.93 -1.88
N LEU A 69 -1.23 -3.25 -2.57
CA LEU A 69 -2.50 -3.81 -3.04
C LEU A 69 -2.61 -3.71 -4.56
N ILE A 70 -3.06 -4.78 -5.19
CA ILE A 70 -3.15 -4.86 -6.65
C ILE A 70 -4.57 -5.30 -7.03
N CYS A 71 -5.15 -4.63 -8.00
CA CYS A 71 -6.34 -5.09 -8.70
C CYS A 71 -6.16 -4.82 -10.20
N GLY A 72 -7.21 -4.82 -10.99
CA GLY A 72 -7.09 -4.53 -12.41
C GLY A 72 -6.56 -3.12 -12.70
N THR A 73 -6.99 -2.13 -11.93
CA THR A 73 -6.62 -0.71 -12.13
C THR A 73 -5.84 -0.12 -10.96
N GLY A 74 -5.88 -0.73 -9.79
CA GLY A 74 -5.36 -0.17 -8.55
C GLY A 74 -6.32 0.80 -7.87
N LEU A 75 -7.35 1.25 -8.58
CA LEU A 75 -8.26 2.30 -8.08
C LEU A 75 -9.20 1.79 -6.99
N GLY A 76 -9.85 0.66 -7.22
CA GLY A 76 -10.81 0.10 -6.29
C GLY A 76 -10.19 -0.29 -4.95
N VAL A 77 -9.00 -0.89 -4.97
CA VAL A 77 -8.30 -1.25 -3.73
C VAL A 77 -7.84 -0.01 -2.96
N ALA A 78 -7.46 1.07 -3.67
CA ALA A 78 -7.10 2.33 -3.02
C ALA A 78 -8.32 2.97 -2.34
N ILE A 79 -9.44 3.07 -3.06
CA ILE A 79 -10.67 3.64 -2.53
C ILE A 79 -11.14 2.86 -1.29
N SER A 80 -11.12 1.54 -1.38
CA SER A 80 -11.57 0.65 -0.30
C SER A 80 -10.69 0.78 0.95
N ALA A 81 -9.36 0.77 0.76
CA ALA A 81 -8.41 0.93 1.86
C ALA A 81 -8.62 2.27 2.59
N ASN A 82 -8.91 3.33 1.85
CA ASN A 82 -9.14 4.67 2.41
C ASN A 82 -10.41 4.76 3.28
N LYS A 83 -11.28 3.77 3.24
CA LYS A 83 -12.46 3.75 4.12
C LYS A 83 -12.12 3.32 5.55
N VAL A 84 -10.94 2.75 5.75
CA VAL A 84 -10.47 2.40 7.09
C VAL A 84 -9.83 3.63 7.72
N LYS A 85 -10.33 4.01 8.89
CA LYS A 85 -9.86 5.20 9.62
C LYS A 85 -8.36 5.14 9.88
N GLY A 86 -7.65 6.23 9.60
CA GLY A 86 -6.21 6.34 9.78
C GLY A 86 -5.38 5.89 8.57
N ILE A 87 -6.02 5.39 7.51
CA ILE A 87 -5.33 4.88 6.33
C ILE A 87 -5.35 5.89 5.19
N ARG A 88 -4.19 6.08 4.58
CA ARG A 88 -4.02 6.88 3.37
C ARG A 88 -3.46 5.98 2.29
N ALA A 89 -4.24 5.77 1.24
CA ALA A 89 -3.92 4.89 0.12
C ALA A 89 -4.07 5.64 -1.20
N ALA A 90 -3.18 5.40 -2.12
CA ALA A 90 -3.33 5.91 -3.48
C ALA A 90 -2.63 5.01 -4.49
N THR A 91 -3.10 5.10 -5.73
CA THR A 91 -2.47 4.46 -6.88
C THR A 91 -1.34 5.36 -7.38
N ALA A 92 -0.13 4.82 -7.54
CA ALA A 92 0.99 5.58 -8.07
C ALA A 92 1.79 4.70 -9.03
N HIS A 93 1.80 5.07 -10.31
CA HIS A 93 2.41 4.31 -11.40
C HIS A 93 3.65 4.99 -11.98
N ASP A 94 4.25 5.93 -11.25
CA ASP A 94 5.48 6.60 -11.63
C ASP A 94 6.34 6.86 -10.39
N SER A 95 7.63 7.08 -10.63
CA SER A 95 8.61 7.22 -9.54
C SER A 95 8.33 8.45 -8.67
N TYR A 96 8.00 9.59 -9.29
CA TYR A 96 7.75 10.83 -8.55
C TYR A 96 6.51 10.71 -7.66
N SER A 97 5.43 10.13 -8.18
CA SER A 97 4.21 9.92 -7.39
C SER A 97 4.44 8.96 -6.22
N VAL A 98 5.20 7.90 -6.41
CA VAL A 98 5.54 6.96 -5.32
C VAL A 98 6.34 7.66 -4.23
N GLU A 99 7.33 8.48 -4.60
CA GLU A 99 8.09 9.27 -3.64
C GLU A 99 7.18 10.21 -2.86
N ARG A 100 6.34 11.00 -3.56
CA ARG A 100 5.46 11.97 -2.91
C ARG A 100 4.36 11.32 -2.09
N LEU A 101 3.93 10.12 -2.47
CA LEU A 101 2.97 9.36 -1.69
C LEU A 101 3.46 9.16 -0.23
N VAL A 102 4.73 8.84 -0.07
CA VAL A 102 5.33 8.69 1.26
C VAL A 102 5.77 10.04 1.82
N LEU A 103 6.59 10.80 1.09
CA LEU A 103 7.25 11.99 1.65
C LEU A 103 6.32 13.19 1.80
N SER A 104 5.26 13.28 1.00
CA SER A 104 4.28 14.37 1.11
C SER A 104 3.01 13.96 1.84
N ASN A 105 2.57 12.71 1.69
CA ASN A 105 1.26 12.28 2.18
C ASN A 105 1.31 11.30 3.35
N ASN A 106 2.49 10.81 3.69
CA ASN A 106 2.67 9.77 4.72
C ASN A 106 1.66 8.63 4.52
N ALA A 107 1.49 8.19 3.28
CA ALA A 107 0.56 7.12 2.97
C ALA A 107 1.20 5.77 3.30
N GLN A 108 0.39 4.90 3.87
CA GLN A 108 0.82 3.56 4.23
C GLN A 108 0.59 2.56 3.11
N VAL A 109 -0.32 2.88 2.18
CA VAL A 109 -0.79 1.92 1.16
C VAL A 109 -0.49 2.44 -0.23
N LEU A 110 0.27 1.64 -0.99
CA LEU A 110 0.53 1.85 -2.41
C LEU A 110 -0.30 0.83 -3.19
N THR A 111 -0.94 1.27 -4.27
CA THR A 111 -1.71 0.36 -5.11
C THR A 111 -1.24 0.40 -6.57
N PHE A 112 -1.38 -0.76 -7.24
CA PHE A 112 -1.04 -0.91 -8.66
C PHE A 112 -2.20 -1.54 -9.42
N GLY A 113 -2.29 -1.21 -10.70
CA GLY A 113 -3.20 -1.85 -11.64
C GLY A 113 -2.46 -2.84 -12.55
N GLN A 114 -2.76 -4.13 -12.44
CA GLN A 114 -2.13 -5.15 -13.29
C GLN A 114 -2.42 -4.92 -14.77
N ARG A 115 -3.57 -4.33 -15.09
CA ARG A 115 -3.95 -4.01 -16.47
C ARG A 115 -3.43 -2.65 -16.94
N VAL A 116 -2.73 -1.90 -16.08
CA VAL A 116 -2.30 -0.52 -16.37
C VAL A 116 -0.80 -0.43 -16.58
N ILE A 117 0.00 -0.99 -15.66
CA ILE A 117 1.47 -0.89 -15.77
C ILE A 117 2.11 -2.25 -16.01
N GLY A 118 3.29 -2.21 -16.64
CA GLY A 118 4.09 -3.41 -16.83
C GLY A 118 4.70 -3.91 -15.53
N ILE A 119 4.96 -5.20 -15.46
CA ILE A 119 5.50 -5.83 -14.24
C ILE A 119 6.87 -5.29 -13.85
N GLU A 120 7.74 -5.00 -14.82
CA GLU A 120 9.07 -4.48 -14.52
C GLU A 120 9.02 -3.11 -13.84
N LEU A 121 8.09 -2.25 -14.28
CA LEU A 121 7.86 -0.96 -13.62
C LEU A 121 7.29 -1.17 -12.22
N ALA A 122 6.32 -2.06 -12.06
CA ALA A 122 5.74 -2.36 -10.75
C ALA A 122 6.80 -2.84 -9.75
N LEU A 123 7.68 -3.75 -10.17
CA LEU A 123 8.78 -4.24 -9.33
C LEU A 123 9.73 -3.11 -8.92
N ARG A 124 10.08 -2.23 -9.86
CA ARG A 124 10.95 -1.09 -9.60
C ARG A 124 10.31 -0.10 -8.62
N LEU A 125 9.06 0.24 -8.85
CA LEU A 125 8.33 1.19 -7.98
C LEU A 125 8.14 0.65 -6.56
N ALA A 126 7.84 -0.63 -6.41
CA ALA A 126 7.72 -1.27 -5.10
C ALA A 126 9.05 -1.22 -4.33
N LYS A 127 10.16 -1.44 -5.03
CA LYS A 127 11.50 -1.36 -4.43
C LYS A 127 11.83 0.07 -3.99
N GLU A 128 11.55 1.06 -4.83
CA GLU A 128 11.74 2.49 -4.49
C GLU A 128 10.90 2.87 -3.27
N TRP A 129 9.63 2.47 -3.24
CA TRP A 129 8.69 2.77 -2.17
C TRP A 129 9.22 2.34 -0.79
N LEU A 130 9.94 1.25 -0.72
CA LEU A 130 10.51 0.73 0.52
C LEU A 130 11.74 1.51 1.01
N THR A 131 12.26 2.44 0.23
CA THR A 131 13.38 3.29 0.63
C THR A 131 12.93 4.60 1.27
N TYR A 132 11.67 4.98 1.15
CA TYR A 132 11.18 6.26 1.63
C TYR A 132 10.61 6.15 3.05
N HIS A 133 10.96 7.14 3.88
CA HIS A 133 10.46 7.28 5.25
C HIS A 133 9.92 8.68 5.43
N PHE A 134 8.72 8.82 6.00
CA PHE A 134 8.13 10.12 6.24
C PHE A 134 8.91 10.87 7.32
N ASP A 135 9.18 12.14 7.08
CA ASP A 135 9.83 13.04 8.04
C ASP A 135 8.77 13.85 8.78
N GLU A 136 8.55 13.52 10.05
CA GLU A 136 7.56 14.19 10.90
C GLU A 136 7.92 15.66 11.17
N SER A 137 9.17 16.07 10.93
CA SER A 137 9.59 17.47 11.05
C SER A 137 9.40 18.27 9.77
N SER A 138 9.00 17.63 8.67
CA SER A 138 8.80 18.29 7.39
C SER A 138 7.55 19.18 7.38
N ALA A 139 7.50 20.12 6.44
CA ALA A 139 6.33 20.96 6.23
C ALA A 139 5.07 20.16 5.85
N SER A 140 5.26 18.94 5.31
CA SER A 140 4.14 18.06 4.94
C SER A 140 3.40 17.51 6.17
N ALA A 141 4.05 17.40 7.32
CA ALA A 141 3.43 16.85 8.53
C ALA A 141 2.17 17.62 8.94
N GLN A 142 2.19 18.95 8.82
CA GLN A 142 1.03 19.79 9.14
C GLN A 142 -0.15 19.52 8.21
N LYS A 143 0.12 19.25 6.94
CA LYS A 143 -0.92 18.94 5.94
C LYS A 143 -1.56 17.58 6.20
N VAL A 144 -0.75 16.58 6.50
CA VAL A 144 -1.23 15.24 6.86
C VAL A 144 -2.07 15.30 8.14
N ALA A 145 -1.65 16.12 9.11
CA ALA A 145 -2.41 16.32 10.35
C ALA A 145 -3.82 16.87 10.09
N LEU A 146 -3.99 17.72 9.09
CA LEU A 146 -5.31 18.25 8.72
C LEU A 146 -6.24 17.14 8.18
N ILE A 147 -5.70 16.18 7.44
CA ILE A 147 -6.48 15.01 6.98
C ILE A 147 -6.95 14.21 8.19
N THR A 148 -6.04 13.92 9.10
CA THR A 148 -6.34 13.17 10.32
C THR A 148 -7.38 13.89 11.20
N GLU A 149 -7.23 15.21 11.34
CA GLU A 149 -8.17 16.02 12.10
C GLU A 149 -9.59 15.96 11.51
N PHE A 150 -9.70 16.10 10.18
CA PHE A 150 -10.99 15.98 9.51
C PHE A 150 -11.62 14.58 9.72
N GLU A 151 -10.81 13.54 9.57
CA GLU A 151 -11.24 12.15 9.73
C GLU A 151 -11.77 11.87 11.15
N ASN A 152 -11.20 12.52 12.14
CA ASN A 152 -11.57 12.32 13.55
C ASN A 152 -12.76 13.15 14.00
N LYS A 153 -13.30 14.03 13.13
CA LYS A 153 -14.52 14.76 13.46
C LYS A 153 -15.71 13.81 13.42
N ASP A 154 -16.61 14.00 14.38
CA ASP A 154 -17.89 13.30 14.38
C ASP A 154 -18.68 13.79 13.15
N GLN A 155 -19.09 12.85 12.29
CA GLN A 155 -19.88 13.13 11.09
C GLN A 155 -21.25 12.52 11.22
#